data_30908df851eccb1d8ba4c91797298ecf
#
_entry.id   30908df851eccb1d8ba4c91797298ecf
#
_cell.length_a   1.000
_cell.length_b   1.000
_cell.length_c   1.000
_cell.angle_alpha   90.00
_cell.angle_beta   90.00
_cell.angle_gamma   90.00
#
_symmetry.space_group_name_H-M   'P 1'
#
loop_
_entity.id
_entity.type
_entity.pdbx_description
1 polymer ?
#
loop_
_entity_poly.entity_id
_entity_poly.type
_entity_poly.pdbx_seq_one_letter_code
_entity_poly.pdbx_strand_id
1 'polypeptide(L)' 'MQVDTPGPNEPIRLDEMIHLHLALDELSELDPVASEIVHLRYFLGYSLEETGELVGRQVHEVRKEWDSARLWLLRKLRG' A
#
# COMPACT_ATOMS: atom_id res chain seq x y z
N MET A 1 12.12 19.68 -19.73
CA MET A 1 12.07 19.24 -19.12
C MET A 1 11.91 18.31 -18.63
N GLN A 2 11.77 17.81 -18.34
CA GLN A 2 11.56 17.06 -17.75
C GLN A 2 12.07 16.20 -17.24
N VAL A 3 12.13 16.01 -16.72
CA VAL A 3 12.70 15.15 -15.96
C VAL A 3 12.04 13.88 -15.86
N ASP A 4 12.65 12.82 -16.12
CA ASP A 4 12.02 11.58 -16.17
C ASP A 4 12.28 10.73 -15.00
N THR A 5 13.30 11.00 -14.22
CA THR A 5 13.62 10.21 -13.05
C THR A 5 12.90 10.78 -11.87
N PRO A 6 11.98 10.04 -11.26
CA PRO A 6 11.26 10.58 -10.12
C PRO A 6 12.17 10.72 -8.92
N GLY A 7 12.03 11.83 -8.24
CA GLY A 7 12.69 12.04 -6.98
C GLY A 7 11.84 11.51 -5.85
N PRO A 8 12.31 11.67 -4.62
CA PRO A 8 11.56 11.14 -3.47
C PRO A 8 10.21 11.80 -3.27
N ASN A 9 10.02 13.00 -3.80
CA ASN A 9 8.76 13.71 -3.62
C ASN A 9 7.92 13.77 -4.88
N GLU A 10 8.33 13.05 -5.91
CA GLU A 10 7.59 13.10 -7.16
C GLU A 10 6.52 12.03 -7.19
N PRO A 11 5.42 12.27 -7.90
CA PRO A 11 4.38 11.26 -7.96
C PRO A 11 4.84 10.03 -8.72
N ILE A 12 4.18 8.93 -8.44
CA ILE A 12 4.42 7.67 -9.14
C ILE A 12 4.06 7.86 -10.61
N ARG A 13 4.86 7.29 -11.48
CA ARG A 13 4.60 7.37 -12.91
C ARG A 13 3.36 6.56 -13.27
N LEU A 14 2.77 6.90 -14.40
CA LEU A 14 1.52 6.29 -14.80
C LEU A 14 1.61 4.78 -14.94
N ASP A 15 2.69 4.29 -15.57
CA ASP A 15 2.87 2.85 -15.72
C ASP A 15 3.06 2.16 -14.39
N GLU A 16 3.75 2.82 -13.46
CA GLU A 16 3.91 2.28 -12.11
C GLU A 16 2.59 2.27 -11.37
N MET A 17 1.75 3.28 -11.60
CA MET A 17 0.43 3.29 -10.98
C MET A 17 -0.44 2.16 -11.47
N ILE A 18 -0.36 1.84 -12.75
CA ILE A 18 -1.12 0.72 -13.29
C ILE A 18 -0.66 -0.57 -12.65
N HIS A 19 0.66 -0.78 -12.53
CA HIS A 19 1.18 -1.97 -11.89
C HIS A 19 0.76 -2.04 -10.43
N LEU A 20 0.77 -0.90 -9.74
CA LEU A 20 0.35 -0.85 -8.36
C LEU A 20 -1.12 -1.24 -8.21
N HIS A 21 -1.98 -0.71 -9.08
CA HIS A 21 -3.40 -1.05 -9.02
C HIS A 21 -3.64 -2.53 -9.27
N LEU A 22 -2.92 -3.11 -10.23
CA LEU A 22 -3.06 -4.54 -10.48
C LEU A 22 -2.60 -5.37 -9.29
N ALA A 23 -1.51 -4.95 -8.66
CA ALA A 23 -1.02 -5.64 -7.48
C ALA A 23 -1.99 -5.52 -6.31
N LEU A 24 -2.61 -4.35 -6.15
CA LEU A 24 -3.60 -4.14 -5.10
C LEU A 24 -4.85 -4.99 -5.33
N ASP A 25 -5.28 -5.11 -6.59
CA ASP A 25 -6.40 -5.99 -6.91
C ASP A 25 -6.09 -7.42 -6.51
N GLU A 26 -4.90 -7.88 -6.83
CA GLU A 26 -4.47 -9.22 -6.46
C GLU A 26 -4.43 -9.39 -4.94
N LEU A 27 -3.89 -8.39 -4.25
CA LEU A 27 -3.82 -8.44 -2.80
C LEU A 27 -5.21 -8.48 -2.17
N SER A 28 -6.17 -7.74 -2.74
CA SER A 28 -7.52 -7.72 -2.20
C SER A 28 -8.19 -9.09 -2.29
N GLU A 29 -7.80 -9.89 -3.28
CA GLU A 29 -8.32 -11.24 -3.39
C GLU A 29 -7.64 -12.20 -2.44
N LEU A 30 -6.33 -12.00 -2.22
CA LEU A 30 -5.58 -12.87 -1.34
C LEU A 30 -5.84 -12.55 0.13
N ASP A 31 -5.92 -11.27 0.46
CA ASP A 31 -6.05 -10.84 1.83
C ASP A 31 -6.77 -9.49 1.87
N PRO A 32 -8.11 -9.51 1.95
CA PRO A 32 -8.88 -8.25 1.92
C PRO A 32 -8.52 -7.29 3.04
N VAL A 33 -8.19 -7.79 4.22
CA VAL A 33 -7.83 -6.92 5.34
C VAL A 33 -6.52 -6.21 5.06
N ALA A 34 -5.53 -6.93 4.54
CA ALA A 34 -4.26 -6.32 4.19
C ALA A 34 -4.44 -5.24 3.13
N SER A 35 -5.29 -5.51 2.15
CA SER A 35 -5.58 -4.53 1.11
C SER A 35 -6.22 -3.28 1.69
N GLU A 36 -7.17 -3.45 2.61
CA GLU A 36 -7.81 -2.31 3.25
C GLU A 36 -6.81 -1.50 4.06
N ILE A 37 -5.93 -2.17 4.78
CA ILE A 37 -4.90 -1.48 5.55
C ILE A 37 -4.00 -0.65 4.64
N VAL A 38 -3.62 -1.21 3.48
CA VAL A 38 -2.80 -0.47 2.53
C VAL A 38 -3.52 0.79 2.05
N HIS A 39 -4.81 0.66 1.72
CA HIS A 39 -5.57 1.82 1.28
C HIS A 39 -5.64 2.89 2.34
N LEU A 40 -5.90 2.50 3.58
CA LEU A 40 -6.03 3.46 4.67
C LEU A 40 -4.71 4.13 4.99
N ARG A 41 -3.63 3.35 5.00
CA ARG A 41 -2.32 3.88 5.36
C ARG A 41 -1.66 4.65 4.23
N TYR A 42 -1.64 4.05 3.03
CA TYR A 42 -0.85 4.62 1.94
C TYR A 42 -1.60 5.71 1.19
N PHE A 43 -2.87 5.48 0.90
CA PHE A 43 -3.62 6.42 0.07
C PHE A 43 -4.34 7.48 0.90
N LEU A 44 -4.88 7.11 2.04
CA LEU A 44 -5.66 8.06 2.85
C LEU A 44 -4.86 8.64 4.01
N GLY A 45 -3.70 8.09 4.31
CA GLY A 45 -2.80 8.69 5.28
C GLY A 45 -3.19 8.52 6.74
N TYR A 46 -4.04 7.55 7.05
CA TYR A 46 -4.42 7.31 8.44
C TYR A 46 -3.25 6.74 9.23
N SER A 47 -3.22 7.04 10.52
CA SER A 47 -2.22 6.47 11.42
C SER A 47 -2.49 4.99 11.65
N LEU A 48 -1.53 4.31 12.28
CA LEU A 48 -1.74 2.91 12.65
C LEU A 48 -2.90 2.77 13.61
N GLU A 49 -3.03 3.69 14.57
CA GLU A 49 -4.13 3.67 15.52
C GLU A 49 -5.47 3.86 14.83
N GLU A 50 -5.53 4.86 13.96
CA GLU A 50 -6.77 5.12 13.23
C GLU A 50 -7.15 3.96 12.33
N THR A 51 -6.15 3.40 11.65
CA THR A 51 -6.40 2.25 10.81
C THR A 51 -6.93 1.08 11.62
N GLY A 52 -6.33 0.85 12.80
CA GLY A 52 -6.79 -0.22 13.66
C GLY A 52 -8.24 -0.07 14.06
N GLU A 53 -8.65 1.16 14.39
CA GLU A 53 -10.03 1.41 14.73
C GLU A 53 -10.97 1.12 13.57
N LEU A 54 -10.55 1.51 12.36
CA LEU A 54 -11.39 1.35 11.19
C LEU A 54 -11.52 -0.12 10.76
N VAL A 55 -10.47 -0.91 10.90
CA VAL A 55 -10.53 -2.31 10.48
C VAL A 55 -10.83 -3.26 11.64
N GLY A 56 -10.96 -2.74 12.86
CA GLY A 56 -11.30 -3.57 14.01
C GLY A 56 -10.15 -4.43 14.49
N ARG A 57 -8.92 -3.94 14.41
CA ARG A 57 -7.72 -4.66 14.81
C ARG A 57 -6.89 -3.82 15.76
N GLN A 58 -6.06 -4.49 16.55
CA GLN A 58 -5.16 -3.78 17.44
C GLN A 58 -3.97 -3.24 16.67
N VAL A 59 -3.33 -2.21 17.22
CA VAL A 59 -2.26 -1.51 16.54
C VAL A 59 -1.13 -2.45 16.14
N HIS A 60 -0.75 -3.37 17.04
CA HIS A 60 0.37 -4.26 16.72
C HIS A 60 0.02 -5.22 15.58
N GLU A 61 -1.27 -5.59 15.46
CA GLU A 61 -1.71 -6.43 14.36
C GLU A 61 -1.70 -5.64 13.05
N VAL A 62 -2.13 -4.39 13.10
CA VAL A 62 -2.11 -3.52 11.92
C VAL A 62 -0.68 -3.32 11.44
N ARG A 63 0.24 -3.07 12.38
CA ARG A 63 1.64 -2.88 12.03
C ARG A 63 2.20 -4.10 11.31
N LYS A 64 1.89 -5.28 11.84
CA LYS A 64 2.37 -6.51 11.25
C LYS A 64 1.81 -6.72 9.86
N GLU A 65 0.51 -6.52 9.70
CA GLU A 65 -0.14 -6.64 8.40
C GLU A 65 0.40 -5.61 7.41
N TRP A 66 0.60 -4.38 7.88
CA TRP A 66 1.11 -3.30 7.04
C TRP A 66 2.53 -3.63 6.54
N ASP A 67 3.39 -4.09 7.44
CA ASP A 67 4.75 -4.44 7.06
C ASP A 67 4.77 -5.59 6.05
N SER A 68 3.95 -6.60 6.27
CA SER A 68 3.87 -7.73 5.36
C SER A 68 3.32 -7.31 4.00
N ALA A 69 2.28 -6.49 4.01
CA ALA A 69 1.65 -6.05 2.77
C ALA A 69 2.62 -5.19 1.95
N ARG A 70 3.34 -4.28 2.62
CA ARG A 70 4.32 -3.45 1.93
C ARG A 70 5.38 -4.30 1.25
N LEU A 71 5.87 -5.30 1.96
CA LEU A 71 6.91 -6.15 1.40
C LEU A 71 6.38 -6.95 0.22
N TRP A 72 5.17 -7.46 0.34
CA TRP A 72 4.55 -8.21 -0.75
C TRP A 72 4.37 -7.33 -1.97
N LEU A 73 3.86 -6.11 -1.78
CA LEU A 73 3.67 -5.18 -2.89
C LEU A 73 5.00 -4.82 -3.55
N LEU A 74 6.02 -4.60 -2.74
CA LEU A 74 7.33 -4.26 -3.26
C LEU A 74 7.87 -5.35 -4.16
N ARG A 75 7.70 -6.61 -3.75
CA ARG A 75 8.14 -7.74 -4.56
C ARG A 75 7.37 -7.84 -5.86
N LYS A 76 6.05 -7.62 -5.78
CA LYS A 76 5.22 -7.66 -6.98
C LYS A 76 5.61 -6.57 -7.97
N LEU A 77 5.88 -5.38 -7.48
CA LEU A 77 6.22 -4.25 -8.34
C LEU A 77 7.60 -4.39 -8.96
N ARG A 78 8.48 -5.10 -8.30
CA ARG A 78 9.80 -5.33 -8.87
C ARG A 78 9.82 -6.42 -9.91
N GLY A 79 8.77 -7.16 -9.97
CA GLY A 79 8.66 -8.17 -10.96
C GLY A 79 8.89 -9.52 -10.49
#